data_3e8ab06a7115e5238ffef1a9c58fa6f7
#
_entry.id   3e8ab06a7115e5238ffef1a9c58fa6f7
#
_cell.length_a   1.000
_cell.length_b   1.000
_cell.length_c   1.000
_cell.angle_alpha   90.00
_cell.angle_beta   90.00
_cell.angle_gamma   90.00
#
_symmetry.space_group_name_H-M   'P 1'
#
loop_
_entity.id
_entity.type
_entity.pdbx_description
1 polymer ?
#
loop_
_entity_poly.entity_id
_entity_poly.type
_entity_poly.pdbx_seq_one_letter_code
_entity_poly.pdbx_strand_id
1 'polypeptide(L)'
;TYWGKHRHVMGKGSEWWESLKIGGGAAPIETSEGWLLFYHGVSGTCNGYVYSIGGAILDIDNPSIVKYRCENFLLTPEEWYEERGFVPNVCFPCATIHDSASGKIAIYYGAADSYVGLAFTKLDEIVDYIKTNSVVTSADTEIGRR
;
A
#
# COMPACT_ATOMS: atom_id res chain seq x y z
N THR A 1 -20.94 -16.43 13.39
CA THR A 1 -20.24 -15.29 12.78
C THR A 1 -19.95 -15.59 11.32
N TYR A 2 -20.38 -14.77 10.41
CA TYR A 2 -20.08 -14.87 9.00
C TYR A 2 -19.64 -13.53 8.42
N TRP A 3 -18.83 -13.58 7.37
CA TRP A 3 -18.37 -12.43 6.62
C TRP A 3 -19.43 -11.98 5.61
N GLY A 4 -19.61 -10.67 5.45
CA GLY A 4 -20.61 -10.11 4.55
C GLY A 4 -20.43 -8.61 4.36
N LYS A 5 -21.40 -7.95 3.70
CA LYS A 5 -21.40 -6.52 3.42
C LYS A 5 -20.13 -6.06 2.68
N HIS A 6 -19.71 -6.83 1.67
CA HIS A 6 -18.54 -6.51 0.86
C HIS A 6 -18.66 -5.13 0.22
N ARG A 7 -17.58 -4.36 0.28
CA ARG A 7 -17.46 -3.04 -0.33
C ARG A 7 -16.21 -3.01 -1.20
N HIS A 8 -16.33 -2.37 -2.36
CA HIS A 8 -15.17 -1.99 -3.15
C HIS A 8 -14.48 -0.81 -2.45
N VAL A 9 -13.14 -0.83 -2.36
CA VAL A 9 -12.33 0.23 -1.75
C VAL A 9 -11.60 1.01 -2.83
N MET A 10 -10.76 0.36 -3.60
CA MET A 10 -10.00 0.99 -4.66
C MET A 10 -9.66 0.01 -5.79
N GLY A 11 -9.54 0.53 -7.00
CA GLY A 11 -9.08 -0.20 -8.19
C GLY A 11 -7.63 0.11 -8.52
N LYS A 12 -7.18 -0.38 -9.68
CA LYS A 12 -5.88 -0.02 -10.26
C LYS A 12 -5.77 1.50 -10.39
N GLY A 13 -4.58 2.04 -10.16
CA GLY A 13 -4.27 3.43 -10.46
C GLY A 13 -3.89 3.66 -11.93
N SER A 14 -3.69 4.93 -12.27
CA SER A 14 -3.12 5.36 -13.55
C SER A 14 -1.59 5.28 -13.57
N GLU A 15 -0.99 5.22 -12.38
CA GLU A 15 0.45 5.24 -12.23
C GLU A 15 1.08 3.94 -12.75
N TRP A 16 2.22 4.04 -13.41
CA TRP A 16 2.87 2.95 -14.15
C TRP A 16 3.15 1.72 -13.26
N TRP A 17 3.53 1.94 -11.98
CA TRP A 17 3.91 0.88 -11.04
C TRP A 17 2.72 0.04 -10.53
N GLU A 18 1.49 0.51 -10.70
CA GLU A 18 0.25 -0.16 -10.26
C GLU A 18 -0.79 -0.31 -11.37
N SER A 19 -0.38 -0.11 -12.61
CA SER A 19 -1.28 -0.09 -13.78
C SER A 19 -1.83 -1.45 -14.19
N LEU A 20 -1.12 -2.53 -13.88
CA LEU A 20 -1.54 -3.88 -14.26
C LEU A 20 -2.55 -4.46 -13.27
N LYS A 21 -2.22 -4.44 -11.99
CA LYS A 21 -3.09 -4.89 -10.88
C LYS A 21 -2.63 -4.30 -9.54
N ILE A 22 -3.52 -4.36 -8.56
CA ILE A 22 -3.23 -4.06 -7.16
C ILE A 22 -3.75 -5.20 -6.27
N GLY A 23 -3.28 -5.26 -5.05
CA GLY A 23 -3.78 -6.16 -4.03
C GLY A 23 -3.55 -5.64 -2.62
N GLY A 24 -4.39 -6.07 -1.70
CA GLY A 24 -4.24 -5.79 -0.29
C GLY A 24 -3.01 -6.47 0.31
N GLY A 25 -2.81 -6.24 1.58
CA GLY A 25 -1.71 -6.82 2.33
C GLY A 25 -1.97 -6.71 3.83
N ALA A 26 -1.17 -5.90 4.51
CA ALA A 26 -1.30 -5.69 5.96
C ALA A 26 -2.62 -5.03 6.35
N ALA A 27 -3.08 -5.30 7.58
CA ALA A 27 -4.21 -4.59 8.15
C ALA A 27 -3.93 -3.08 8.24
N PRO A 28 -4.92 -2.22 7.97
CA PRO A 28 -4.75 -0.78 8.06
C PRO A 28 -4.43 -0.32 9.50
N ILE A 29 -3.65 0.74 9.62
CA ILE A 29 -3.30 1.39 10.90
C ILE A 29 -4.21 2.61 11.09
N GLU A 30 -4.87 2.71 12.24
CA GLU A 30 -5.64 3.89 12.60
C GLU A 30 -4.72 5.09 12.86
N THR A 31 -5.06 6.24 12.26
CA THR A 31 -4.34 7.50 12.41
C THR A 31 -5.31 8.66 12.61
N SER A 32 -4.83 9.82 13.00
CA SER A 32 -5.65 11.04 13.08
C SER A 32 -6.20 11.50 11.71
N GLU A 33 -5.60 11.07 10.61
CA GLU A 33 -5.99 11.44 9.26
C GLU A 33 -6.93 10.42 8.59
N GLY A 34 -7.05 9.23 9.15
CA GLY A 34 -7.83 8.10 8.65
C GLY A 34 -7.07 6.78 8.77
N TRP A 35 -7.49 5.77 8.03
CA TRP A 35 -6.85 4.46 8.03
C TRP A 35 -5.67 4.42 7.04
N LEU A 36 -4.44 4.31 7.54
CA LEU A 36 -3.25 4.11 6.70
C LEU A 36 -3.22 2.67 6.20
N LEU A 37 -3.34 2.50 4.90
CA LEU A 37 -3.32 1.22 4.20
C LEU A 37 -2.02 1.07 3.40
N PHE A 38 -1.27 0.00 3.65
CA PHE A 38 -0.21 -0.46 2.76
C PHE A 38 -0.76 -1.54 1.82
N TYR A 39 -0.54 -1.37 0.54
CA TYR A 39 -0.98 -2.30 -0.51
C TYR A 39 0.14 -2.54 -1.51
N HIS A 40 0.00 -3.48 -2.42
CA HIS A 40 0.95 -3.64 -3.51
C HIS A 40 0.34 -3.28 -4.86
N GLY A 41 1.15 -2.66 -5.69
CA GLY A 41 0.89 -2.45 -7.10
C GLY A 41 1.78 -3.36 -7.95
N VAL A 42 1.35 -3.65 -9.16
CA VAL A 42 2.07 -4.50 -10.10
C VAL A 42 2.18 -3.81 -11.44
N SER A 43 3.39 -3.75 -11.96
CA SER A 43 3.67 -3.34 -13.34
C SER A 43 4.19 -4.51 -14.17
N GLY A 44 3.93 -4.47 -15.48
CA GLY A 44 4.53 -5.38 -16.45
C GLY A 44 5.77 -4.75 -17.06
N THR A 45 6.84 -5.50 -17.14
CA THR A 45 8.10 -5.10 -17.79
C THR A 45 8.53 -6.15 -18.82
N CYS A 46 9.53 -5.84 -19.64
CA CYS A 46 10.11 -6.83 -20.57
C CYS A 46 10.73 -8.04 -19.86
N ASN A 47 11.08 -7.90 -18.57
CA ASN A 47 11.65 -8.95 -17.73
C ASN A 47 10.64 -9.61 -16.78
N GLY A 48 9.33 -9.43 -17.00
CA GLY A 48 8.28 -9.97 -16.16
C GLY A 48 7.58 -8.91 -15.34
N TYR A 49 7.01 -9.33 -14.20
CA TYR A 49 6.26 -8.44 -13.32
C TYR A 49 7.14 -7.87 -12.22
N VAL A 50 6.83 -6.63 -11.81
CA VAL A 50 7.43 -5.98 -10.65
C VAL A 50 6.32 -5.64 -9.66
N TYR A 51 6.46 -6.11 -8.42
CA TYR A 51 5.53 -5.84 -7.32
C TYR A 51 6.17 -4.82 -6.38
N SER A 52 5.48 -3.71 -6.17
CA SER A 52 5.95 -2.61 -5.32
C SER A 52 4.91 -2.27 -4.27
N ILE A 53 5.34 -1.79 -3.11
CA ILE A 53 4.48 -1.40 -2.01
C ILE A 53 4.09 0.07 -2.17
N GLY A 54 2.80 0.36 -2.09
CA GLY A 54 2.24 1.70 -2.04
C GLY A 54 1.49 1.98 -0.75
N GLY A 55 1.08 3.23 -0.59
CA GLY A 55 0.32 3.69 0.56
C GLY A 55 -0.92 4.49 0.18
N ALA A 56 -1.96 4.34 0.96
CA ALA A 56 -3.19 5.12 0.85
C ALA A 56 -3.74 5.46 2.24
N ILE A 57 -4.50 6.53 2.33
CA ILE A 57 -5.24 6.89 3.55
C ILE A 57 -6.73 6.84 3.22
N LEU A 58 -7.44 6.00 3.95
CA LEU A 58 -8.88 5.82 3.83
C LEU A 58 -9.61 6.69 4.84
N ASP A 59 -10.86 7.02 4.56
CA ASP A 59 -11.70 7.78 5.48
C ASP A 59 -11.92 7.01 6.79
N ILE A 60 -11.88 7.73 7.91
CA ILE A 60 -11.95 7.11 9.24
C ILE A 60 -13.31 6.48 9.54
N ASP A 61 -14.39 7.12 9.10
CA ASP A 61 -15.76 6.67 9.35
C ASP A 61 -16.27 5.72 8.27
N ASN A 62 -15.79 5.90 7.03
CA ASN A 62 -16.14 5.05 5.90
C ASN A 62 -14.89 4.58 5.15
N PRO A 63 -14.23 3.50 5.60
CA PRO A 63 -12.96 3.03 5.01
C PRO A 63 -13.09 2.47 3.59
N SER A 64 -14.26 2.56 2.96
CA SER A 64 -14.38 2.32 1.53
C SER A 64 -14.06 3.56 0.66
N ILE A 65 -13.81 4.72 1.29
CA ILE A 65 -13.45 5.96 0.61
C ILE A 65 -11.93 6.17 0.73
N VAL A 66 -11.26 6.32 -0.40
CA VAL A 66 -9.83 6.67 -0.46
C VAL A 66 -9.73 8.20 -0.41
N LYS A 67 -9.11 8.73 0.65
CA LYS A 67 -8.85 10.17 0.80
C LYS A 67 -7.57 10.59 0.10
N TYR A 68 -6.52 9.78 0.25
CA TYR A 68 -5.20 10.02 -0.33
C TYR A 68 -4.62 8.70 -0.83
N ARG A 69 -3.88 8.76 -1.93
CA ARG A 69 -3.18 7.61 -2.53
C ARG A 69 -1.88 8.12 -3.12
N CYS A 70 -0.76 7.55 -2.73
CA CYS A 70 0.54 8.02 -3.21
C CYS A 70 0.72 7.79 -4.72
N GLU A 71 1.28 8.79 -5.38
CA GLU A 71 1.62 8.76 -6.80
C GLU A 71 2.70 7.70 -7.09
N ASN A 72 3.73 7.66 -6.27
CA ASN A 72 4.83 6.75 -6.43
C ASN A 72 4.77 5.61 -5.40
N PHE A 73 5.45 4.50 -5.71
CA PHE A 73 5.67 3.43 -4.74
C PHE A 73 6.48 3.93 -3.54
N LEU A 74 6.30 3.27 -2.41
CA LEU A 74 7.06 3.51 -1.18
C LEU A 74 8.29 2.58 -1.10
N LEU A 75 8.16 1.37 -1.61
CA LEU A 75 9.20 0.37 -1.64
C LEU A 75 9.06 -0.46 -2.92
N THR A 76 10.17 -0.68 -3.60
CA THR A 76 10.25 -1.52 -4.82
C THR A 76 11.45 -2.47 -4.70
N PRO A 77 11.49 -3.59 -5.42
CA PRO A 77 12.64 -4.49 -5.39
C PRO A 77 13.95 -3.80 -5.79
N GLU A 78 14.91 -3.76 -4.88
CA GLU A 78 16.26 -3.20 -5.06
C GLU A 78 17.33 -4.13 -4.48
N GLU A 79 16.97 -4.93 -3.47
CA GLU A 79 17.89 -5.84 -2.82
C GLU A 79 17.91 -7.21 -3.51
N TRP A 80 19.04 -7.91 -3.43
CA TRP A 80 19.20 -9.19 -4.10
C TRP A 80 18.13 -10.23 -3.71
N TYR A 81 17.64 -10.23 -2.47
CA TYR A 81 16.61 -11.13 -1.98
C TYR A 81 15.18 -10.72 -2.40
N GLU A 82 15.01 -9.52 -2.94
CA GLU A 82 13.77 -9.01 -3.54
C GLU A 82 13.72 -9.29 -5.04
N GLU A 83 14.90 -9.30 -5.68
CA GLU A 83 15.05 -9.50 -7.11
C GLU A 83 15.19 -10.98 -7.51
N ARG A 84 15.63 -11.85 -6.58
CA ARG A 84 15.98 -13.25 -6.88
C ARG A 84 15.29 -14.22 -5.93
N GLY A 85 14.40 -15.04 -6.47
CA GLY A 85 13.68 -16.06 -5.73
C GLY A 85 12.73 -16.85 -6.62
N PHE A 86 11.76 -17.49 -6.03
CA PHE A 86 10.78 -18.30 -6.77
C PHE A 86 9.97 -17.43 -7.76
N VAL A 87 9.57 -16.24 -7.33
CA VAL A 87 9.01 -15.20 -8.21
C VAL A 87 9.87 -13.94 -8.03
N PRO A 88 10.73 -13.60 -9.01
CA PRO A 88 11.63 -12.47 -8.92
C PRO A 88 10.88 -11.12 -8.93
N ASN A 89 11.54 -10.07 -8.41
CA ASN A 89 11.06 -8.69 -8.41
C ASN A 89 9.74 -8.51 -7.66
N VAL A 90 9.64 -9.06 -6.45
CA VAL A 90 8.45 -8.99 -5.62
C VAL A 90 8.74 -8.39 -4.26
N CYS A 91 8.01 -7.30 -3.95
CA CYS A 91 7.83 -6.75 -2.61
C CYS A 91 6.33 -6.60 -2.36
N PHE A 92 5.76 -7.32 -1.38
CA PHE A 92 4.36 -7.13 -1.02
C PHE A 92 4.17 -7.10 0.51
N PRO A 93 3.35 -6.18 1.04
CA PRO A 93 3.19 -6.02 2.47
C PRO A 93 2.38 -7.18 3.06
N CYS A 94 2.90 -7.80 4.12
CA CYS A 94 2.23 -8.90 4.82
C CYS A 94 1.63 -8.47 6.15
N ALA A 95 2.40 -7.70 6.94
CA ALA A 95 1.99 -7.23 8.25
C ALA A 95 2.66 -5.91 8.60
N THR A 96 2.00 -5.12 9.44
CA THR A 96 2.55 -3.89 10.01
C THR A 96 2.42 -3.92 11.53
N ILE A 97 3.45 -3.45 12.22
CA ILE A 97 3.43 -3.25 13.67
C ILE A 97 3.70 -1.77 13.92
N HIS A 98 2.72 -1.09 14.53
CA HIS A 98 2.85 0.30 14.90
C HIS A 98 3.12 0.42 16.41
N ASP A 99 4.25 1.01 16.76
CA ASP A 99 4.55 1.43 18.13
C ASP A 99 4.04 2.85 18.35
N SER A 100 2.92 2.97 19.05
CA SER A 100 2.26 4.26 19.31
C SER A 100 3.12 5.20 20.18
N ALA A 101 4.06 4.68 20.97
CA ALA A 101 4.91 5.50 21.83
C ALA A 101 6.00 6.23 21.04
N SER A 102 6.58 5.57 20.04
CA SER A 102 7.65 6.16 19.21
C SER A 102 7.17 6.64 17.83
N GLY A 103 5.93 6.29 17.44
CA GLY A 103 5.41 6.51 16.09
C GLY A 103 6.06 5.63 15.02
N LYS A 104 6.89 4.67 15.41
CA LYS A 104 7.61 3.80 14.48
C LYS A 104 6.68 2.71 13.93
N ILE A 105 6.76 2.46 12.63
CA ILE A 105 6.06 1.38 11.95
C ILE A 105 7.11 0.40 11.42
N ALA A 106 6.98 -0.88 11.78
CA ALA A 106 7.69 -1.99 11.17
C ALA A 106 6.80 -2.63 10.10
N ILE A 107 7.30 -2.75 8.88
CA ILE A 107 6.60 -3.35 7.75
C ILE A 107 7.29 -4.67 7.41
N TYR A 108 6.62 -5.79 7.70
CA TYR A 108 7.04 -7.11 7.24
C TYR A 108 6.47 -7.36 5.85
N TYR A 109 7.31 -7.74 4.93
CA TYR A 109 6.91 -7.96 3.53
C TYR A 109 7.51 -9.23 2.95
N GLY A 110 6.79 -9.83 2.00
CA GLY A 110 7.31 -10.94 1.20
C GLY A 110 8.25 -10.39 0.14
N ALA A 111 9.40 -11.05 -0.02
CA ALA A 111 10.43 -10.70 -0.98
C ALA A 111 10.73 -11.87 -1.91
N ALA A 112 10.62 -11.65 -3.23
CA ALA A 112 10.83 -12.62 -4.31
C ALA A 112 10.15 -13.99 -4.10
N ASP A 113 9.02 -14.01 -3.38
CA ASP A 113 8.24 -15.21 -3.00
C ASP A 113 9.09 -16.30 -2.30
N SER A 114 10.20 -15.91 -1.69
CA SER A 114 11.19 -16.78 -1.07
C SER A 114 11.68 -16.32 0.28
N TYR A 115 11.57 -15.03 0.57
CA TYR A 115 12.13 -14.41 1.78
C TYR A 115 11.09 -13.51 2.45
N VAL A 116 11.38 -13.16 3.70
CA VAL A 116 10.66 -12.14 4.46
C VAL A 116 11.60 -10.99 4.73
N GLY A 117 11.25 -9.81 4.24
CA GLY A 117 11.95 -8.55 4.49
C GLY A 117 11.31 -7.75 5.63
N LEU A 118 12.05 -6.80 6.16
CA LEU A 118 11.62 -5.88 7.20
C LEU A 118 12.09 -4.46 6.86
N ALA A 119 11.14 -3.54 6.71
CA ALA A 119 11.39 -2.12 6.54
C ALA A 119 10.81 -1.32 7.70
N PHE A 120 11.30 -0.10 7.90
CA PHE A 120 10.81 0.80 8.94
C PHE A 120 10.46 2.18 8.36
N THR A 121 9.42 2.78 8.92
CA THR A 121 9.07 4.18 8.69
C THR A 121 8.52 4.80 9.98
N LYS A 122 8.24 6.10 9.96
CA LYS A 122 7.49 6.78 11.02
C LYS A 122 6.11 7.18 10.52
N LEU A 123 5.14 7.13 11.43
CA LEU A 123 3.75 7.38 11.12
C LEU A 123 3.52 8.77 10.52
N ASP A 124 4.07 9.79 11.17
CA ASP A 124 3.96 11.19 10.74
C ASP A 124 4.61 11.42 9.37
N GLU A 125 5.81 10.89 9.16
CA GLU A 125 6.55 11.04 7.91
C GLU A 125 5.83 10.38 6.73
N ILE A 126 5.32 9.16 6.92
CA ILE A 126 4.64 8.44 5.82
C ILE A 126 3.25 9.01 5.51
N VAL A 127 2.51 9.44 6.53
CA VAL A 127 1.22 10.10 6.36
C VAL A 127 1.38 11.42 5.60
N ASP A 128 2.36 12.24 6.00
CA ASP A 128 2.68 13.51 5.32
C ASP A 128 3.11 13.28 3.87
N TYR A 129 3.94 12.27 3.62
CA TYR A 129 4.37 11.92 2.28
C TYR A 129 3.19 11.55 1.38
N ILE A 130 2.30 10.66 1.85
CA ILE A 130 1.13 10.22 1.07
C ILE A 130 0.18 11.39 0.78
N LYS A 131 -0.05 12.28 1.76
CA LYS A 131 -0.91 13.45 1.58
C LYS A 131 -0.33 14.46 0.58
N THR A 132 0.96 14.72 0.67
CA THR A 132 1.66 15.69 -0.19
C THR A 132 1.79 15.22 -1.62
N ASN A 133 1.94 13.90 -1.83
CA ASN A 133 2.12 13.28 -3.14
C ASN A 133 0.90 12.46 -3.56
N SER A 134 -0.30 12.92 -3.23
CA SER A 134 -1.54 12.20 -3.55
C SER A 134 -2.00 12.47 -4.97
N VAL A 135 -2.39 11.40 -5.67
CA VAL A 135 -3.06 11.46 -6.98
C VAL A 135 -4.59 11.50 -6.87
N VAL A 136 -5.15 11.35 -5.66
CA VAL A 136 -6.59 11.44 -5.43
C VAL A 136 -7.02 12.90 -5.41
N THR A 137 -7.93 13.25 -6.30
CA THR A 137 -8.54 14.58 -6.36
C THR A 137 -9.85 14.63 -5.57
N SER A 138 -10.36 15.84 -5.32
CA SER A 138 -11.67 16.03 -4.67
C SER A 138 -12.82 15.38 -5.45
N ALA A 139 -12.69 15.25 -6.79
CA ALA A 139 -13.67 14.58 -7.63
C ALA A 139 -13.73 13.07 -7.38
N ASP A 140 -12.59 12.42 -7.07
CA ASP A 140 -12.52 10.99 -6.81
C ASP A 140 -13.20 10.61 -5.49
N THR A 141 -13.17 11.50 -4.51
CA THR A 141 -13.82 11.30 -3.21
C THR A 141 -15.34 11.36 -3.27
N GLU A 142 -15.92 11.98 -4.30
CA GLU A 142 -17.38 12.04 -4.49
C GLU A 142 -17.96 10.76 -5.10
N ILE A 143 -17.19 10.03 -5.90
CA ILE A 143 -17.62 8.78 -6.55
C ILE A 143 -17.83 7.67 -5.51
N GLY A 144 -17.04 7.63 -4.45
CA GLY A 144 -17.16 6.65 -3.35
C GLY A 144 -18.38 6.84 -2.43
N ARG A 145 -19.13 7.94 -2.58
CA ARG A 145 -20.34 8.24 -1.77
C ARG A 145 -21.66 7.73 -2.37
N ARG A 146 -21.63 7.09 -3.53
CA ARG A 146 -22.84 6.57 -4.21
C ARG A 146 -23.09 5.10 -3.94
#